data_bce3687adc7cd45332cb48bd6e602fe0
#
_entry.id   bce3687adc7cd45332cb48bd6e602fe0
#
_cell.length_a   1.000
_cell.length_b   1.000
_cell.length_c   1.000
_cell.angle_alpha   90.00
_cell.angle_beta   90.00
_cell.angle_gamma   90.00
#
_symmetry.space_group_name_H-M   'P 1'
#
loop_
_entity.id
_entity.type
_entity.pdbx_description
1 polymer ?
#
loop_
_entity_poly.entity_id
_entity_poly.type
_entity_poly.pdbx_seq_one_letter_code
_entity_poly.pdbx_strand_id
1 'polypeptide(L)'
;MFKLKIEPAGVEIPCAPEASLLDAALAAAYISHHSCRRGQCNACQAQVVAGTVSYPDGFVPEGVSAGCVLTCQARAASDVTIAAPEVLPTPGQRVVQAGARVLDIERVSADVARVSLQVPPAAGFSFKAGQYVEVV
;
A
#
# COMPACT_ATOMS: atom_id res chain seq x y z
N MET A 1 -13.64 -14.34 -0.17
CA MET A 1 -12.69 -13.87 -1.21
C MET A 1 -13.50 -13.09 -2.23
N PHE A 2 -13.24 -11.81 -2.39
CA PHE A 2 -13.88 -10.95 -3.37
C PHE A 2 -12.93 -10.69 -4.54
N LYS A 3 -13.44 -10.06 -5.61
CA LYS A 3 -12.65 -9.58 -6.73
C LYS A 3 -12.47 -8.08 -6.63
N LEU A 4 -11.26 -7.60 -6.81
CA LEU A 4 -10.95 -6.19 -7.01
C LEU A 4 -10.60 -5.98 -8.48
N LYS A 5 -11.42 -5.22 -9.19
CA LYS A 5 -11.13 -4.75 -10.55
C LYS A 5 -10.63 -3.32 -10.50
N ILE A 6 -9.55 -3.05 -11.23
CA ILE A 6 -8.92 -1.73 -11.28
C ILE A 6 -8.95 -1.21 -12.72
N GLU A 7 -9.64 -0.11 -12.94
CA GLU A 7 -9.75 0.53 -14.25
C GLU A 7 -8.93 1.83 -14.28
N PRO A 8 -8.47 2.26 -15.46
CA PRO A 8 -8.64 1.68 -16.79
C PRO A 8 -7.69 0.51 -17.10
N ALA A 9 -6.84 0.10 -16.16
CA ALA A 9 -5.84 -0.94 -16.39
C ALA A 9 -6.45 -2.32 -16.71
N GLY A 10 -7.75 -2.53 -16.44
CA GLY A 10 -8.44 -3.80 -16.66
C GLY A 10 -7.95 -4.96 -15.80
N VAL A 11 -7.28 -4.63 -14.69
CA VAL A 11 -6.67 -5.63 -13.79
C VAL A 11 -7.74 -6.18 -12.87
N GLU A 12 -7.83 -7.52 -12.79
CA GLU A 12 -8.67 -8.22 -11.81
C GLU A 12 -7.79 -9.05 -10.87
N ILE A 13 -7.94 -8.84 -9.58
CA ILE A 13 -7.15 -9.51 -8.55
C ILE A 13 -8.04 -10.03 -7.41
N PRO A 14 -7.64 -11.13 -6.75
CA PRO A 14 -8.33 -11.58 -5.55
C PRO A 14 -8.10 -10.59 -4.40
N CYS A 15 -9.15 -10.33 -3.64
CA CYS A 15 -9.13 -9.45 -2.48
C CYS A 15 -9.75 -10.18 -1.28
N ALA A 16 -8.93 -10.42 -0.27
CA ALA A 16 -9.41 -10.98 0.98
C ALA A 16 -10.23 -9.93 1.75
N PRO A 17 -11.31 -10.31 2.46
CA PRO A 17 -12.17 -9.34 3.17
C PRO A 17 -11.43 -8.51 4.21
N GLU A 18 -10.39 -9.06 4.81
CA GLU A 18 -9.55 -8.42 5.83
C GLU A 18 -8.45 -7.54 5.25
N ALA A 19 -8.09 -7.74 3.97
CA ALA A 19 -7.04 -6.96 3.31
C ALA A 19 -7.58 -5.61 2.85
N SER A 20 -6.75 -4.57 2.91
CA SER A 20 -7.07 -3.33 2.22
C SER A 20 -6.98 -3.51 0.70
N LEU A 21 -7.70 -2.67 -0.05
CA LEU A 21 -7.65 -2.70 -1.52
C LEU A 21 -6.22 -2.47 -2.03
N LEU A 22 -5.46 -1.59 -1.34
CA LEU A 22 -4.05 -1.34 -1.66
C LEU A 22 -3.18 -2.57 -1.38
N ASP A 23 -3.36 -3.25 -0.24
CA ASP A 23 -2.57 -4.42 0.09
C ASP A 23 -2.85 -5.59 -0.87
N ALA A 24 -4.11 -5.75 -1.29
CA ALA A 24 -4.48 -6.73 -2.32
C ALA A 24 -3.77 -6.43 -3.65
N ALA A 25 -3.73 -5.15 -4.07
CA ALA A 25 -3.02 -4.75 -5.28
C ALA A 25 -1.51 -5.01 -5.18
N LEU A 26 -0.89 -4.63 -4.08
CA LEU A 26 0.54 -4.85 -3.83
C LEU A 26 0.90 -6.34 -3.78
N ALA A 27 0.06 -7.17 -3.16
CA ALA A 27 0.26 -8.61 -3.11
C ALA A 27 0.19 -9.26 -4.51
N ALA A 28 -0.60 -8.69 -5.41
CA ALA A 28 -0.69 -9.10 -6.81
C ALA A 28 0.37 -8.45 -7.71
N ALA A 29 1.37 -7.78 -7.13
CA ALA A 29 2.44 -7.07 -7.83
C ALA A 29 1.95 -5.91 -8.71
N TYR A 30 0.91 -5.21 -8.28
CA TYR A 30 0.47 -3.95 -8.85
C TYR A 30 0.65 -2.83 -7.84
N ILE A 31 1.16 -1.70 -8.30
CA ILE A 31 1.27 -0.49 -7.50
C ILE A 31 0.29 0.56 -8.00
N SER A 32 -0.47 1.15 -7.09
CA SER A 32 -1.24 2.36 -7.30
C SER A 32 -0.67 3.51 -6.49
N HIS A 33 -1.08 4.72 -6.82
CA HIS A 33 -0.60 5.90 -6.08
C HIS A 33 -0.97 5.80 -4.60
N HIS A 34 0.04 5.87 -3.73
CA HIS A 34 -0.12 5.85 -2.27
C HIS A 34 1.10 6.48 -1.59
N SER A 35 0.96 6.83 -0.31
CA SER A 35 2.04 7.37 0.50
C SER A 35 1.96 6.86 1.94
N CYS A 36 1.25 7.53 2.83
CA CYS A 36 1.31 7.29 4.28
C CYS A 36 0.80 5.92 4.74
N ARG A 37 -0.07 5.25 3.97
CA ARG A 37 -0.76 4.00 4.31
C ARG A 37 -1.58 4.02 5.62
N ARG A 38 -1.80 5.21 6.18
CA ARG A 38 -2.52 5.43 7.45
C ARG A 38 -3.87 6.12 7.27
N GLY A 39 -4.26 6.42 6.01
CA GLY A 39 -5.52 7.09 5.71
C GLY A 39 -5.52 8.61 5.99
N GLN A 40 -4.36 9.25 6.05
CA GLN A 40 -4.24 10.68 6.42
C GLN A 40 -3.89 11.59 5.24
N CYS A 41 -3.10 11.11 4.27
CA CYS A 41 -2.55 11.96 3.21
C CYS A 41 -3.43 12.03 1.96
N ASN A 42 -4.48 11.23 1.88
CA ASN A 42 -5.40 11.11 0.75
C ASN A 42 -4.77 10.77 -0.62
N ALA A 43 -3.46 10.46 -0.65
CA ALA A 43 -2.75 10.12 -1.90
C ALA A 43 -3.28 8.84 -2.57
N CYS A 44 -3.90 7.95 -1.81
CA CYS A 44 -4.43 6.68 -2.30
C CYS A 44 -5.93 6.72 -2.61
N GLN A 45 -6.50 7.92 -2.85
CA GLN A 45 -7.90 8.02 -3.26
C GLN A 45 -8.14 7.33 -4.59
N ALA A 46 -9.20 6.52 -4.65
CA ALA A 46 -9.71 5.94 -5.88
C ALA A 46 -11.24 6.02 -5.89
N GLN A 47 -11.82 6.27 -7.04
CA GLN A 47 -13.28 6.31 -7.19
C GLN A 47 -13.84 4.88 -7.19
N VAL A 48 -14.88 4.63 -6.42
CA VAL A 48 -15.64 3.37 -6.50
C VAL A 48 -16.58 3.46 -7.68
N VAL A 49 -16.40 2.57 -8.65
CA VAL A 49 -17.23 2.47 -9.86
C VAL A 49 -18.38 1.50 -9.63
N ALA A 50 -18.12 0.40 -8.93
CA ALA A 50 -19.10 -0.61 -8.60
C ALA A 50 -18.72 -1.37 -7.33
N GLY A 51 -19.70 -1.95 -6.66
CA GLY A 51 -19.50 -2.72 -5.44
C GLY A 51 -19.54 -1.85 -4.18
N THR A 52 -19.23 -2.48 -3.04
CA THR A 52 -19.24 -1.86 -1.72
C THR A 52 -17.94 -2.10 -0.99
N VAL A 53 -17.55 -1.12 -0.19
CA VAL A 53 -16.37 -1.19 0.68
C VAL A 53 -16.76 -0.91 2.12
N SER A 54 -15.94 -1.39 3.04
CA SER A 54 -16.00 -1.07 4.46
C SER A 54 -14.67 -0.51 4.93
N TYR A 55 -14.67 0.09 6.10
CA TYR A 55 -13.44 0.51 6.78
C TYR A 55 -13.30 -0.26 8.11
N PRO A 56 -12.08 -0.36 8.65
CA PRO A 56 -11.87 -0.89 10.00
C PRO A 56 -12.69 -0.14 11.04
N ASP A 57 -13.08 -0.81 12.11
CA ASP A 57 -13.82 -0.21 13.22
C ASP A 57 -13.12 1.03 13.77
N GLY A 58 -13.89 2.11 13.92
CA GLY A 58 -13.40 3.40 14.39
C GLY A 58 -12.64 4.24 13.35
N PHE A 59 -12.44 3.75 12.13
CA PHE A 59 -11.83 4.56 11.08
C PHE A 59 -12.91 5.36 10.31
N VAL A 60 -12.76 6.67 10.28
CA VAL A 60 -13.59 7.58 9.49
C VAL A 60 -12.69 8.31 8.50
N PRO A 61 -12.90 8.13 7.18
CA PRO A 61 -12.11 8.85 6.19
C PRO A 61 -12.43 10.34 6.20
N GLU A 62 -11.41 11.18 6.25
CA GLU A 62 -11.55 12.65 6.21
C GLU A 62 -10.97 13.22 4.91
N GLY A 63 -11.58 14.27 4.38
CA GLY A 63 -11.09 14.96 3.18
C GLY A 63 -11.14 14.12 1.91
N VAL A 64 -11.97 13.08 1.88
CA VAL A 64 -12.14 12.18 0.73
C VAL A 64 -13.23 12.74 -0.19
N SER A 65 -12.97 12.75 -1.50
CA SER A 65 -13.93 13.20 -2.50
C SER A 65 -15.15 12.29 -2.55
N ALA A 66 -16.31 12.85 -2.91
CA ALA A 66 -17.55 12.08 -3.01
C ALA A 66 -17.39 10.88 -3.98
N GLY A 67 -17.80 9.70 -3.54
CA GLY A 67 -17.69 8.46 -4.30
C GLY A 67 -16.28 7.86 -4.33
N CYS A 68 -15.30 8.50 -3.69
CA CYS A 68 -13.94 7.96 -3.55
C CYS A 68 -13.74 7.26 -2.20
N VAL A 69 -12.72 6.42 -2.17
CA VAL A 69 -12.27 5.71 -0.97
C VAL A 69 -10.76 5.81 -0.83
N LEU A 70 -10.27 5.65 0.39
CA LEU A 70 -8.84 5.52 0.68
C LEU A 70 -8.45 4.05 0.56
N THR A 71 -7.84 3.65 -0.53
CA THR A 71 -7.53 2.24 -0.84
C THR A 71 -6.64 1.58 0.22
N CYS A 72 -5.83 2.36 0.95
CA CYS A 72 -4.97 1.83 2.01
C CYS A 72 -5.73 1.43 3.29
N GLN A 73 -7.00 1.84 3.45
CA GLN A 73 -7.83 1.52 4.60
C GLN A 73 -9.12 0.81 4.19
N ALA A 74 -9.64 1.08 2.99
CA ALA A 74 -10.86 0.48 2.48
C ALA A 74 -10.68 -1.02 2.23
N ARG A 75 -11.64 -1.81 2.65
CA ARG A 75 -11.73 -3.26 2.47
C ARG A 75 -12.92 -3.61 1.60
N ALA A 76 -12.80 -4.65 0.80
CA ALA A 76 -13.91 -5.12 -0.02
C ALA A 76 -15.01 -5.75 0.86
N ALA A 77 -16.25 -5.30 0.68
CA ALA A 77 -17.44 -5.89 1.27
C ALA A 77 -18.29 -6.63 0.23
N SER A 78 -17.96 -6.50 -1.04
CA SER A 78 -18.46 -7.25 -2.20
C SER A 78 -17.35 -7.31 -3.26
N ASP A 79 -17.63 -7.85 -4.44
CA ASP A 79 -16.79 -7.58 -5.60
C ASP A 79 -16.78 -6.07 -5.87
N VAL A 80 -15.62 -5.49 -6.05
CA VAL A 80 -15.40 -4.04 -6.15
C VAL A 80 -14.68 -3.67 -7.43
N THR A 81 -15.16 -2.63 -8.09
CA THR A 81 -14.44 -1.98 -9.18
C THR A 81 -14.05 -0.57 -8.75
N ILE A 82 -12.78 -0.23 -8.86
CA ILE A 82 -12.27 1.12 -8.60
C ILE A 82 -11.64 1.71 -9.85
N ALA A 83 -11.70 3.03 -9.99
CA ALA A 83 -10.94 3.77 -10.98
C ALA A 83 -9.67 4.33 -10.32
N ALA A 84 -8.52 3.81 -10.73
CA ALA A 84 -7.19 4.24 -10.29
C ALA A 84 -6.28 4.37 -11.53
N PRO A 85 -6.13 5.56 -12.11
CA PRO A 85 -5.52 5.75 -13.43
C PRO A 85 -4.02 5.40 -13.49
N GLU A 86 -3.33 5.40 -12.37
CA GLU A 86 -1.89 5.18 -12.29
C GLU A 86 -1.53 3.82 -11.69
N VAL A 87 -2.18 2.76 -12.15
CA VAL A 87 -1.84 1.39 -11.74
C VAL A 87 -0.80 0.80 -12.67
N LEU A 88 0.35 0.45 -12.11
CA LEU A 88 1.48 -0.11 -12.85
C LEU A 88 1.81 -1.52 -12.35
N PRO A 89 2.06 -2.47 -13.26
CA PRO A 89 2.61 -3.76 -12.85
C PRO A 89 4.03 -3.60 -12.33
N THR A 90 4.34 -4.29 -11.25
CA THR A 90 5.67 -4.30 -10.63
C THR A 90 6.24 -5.73 -10.60
N PRO A 91 6.51 -6.34 -11.76
CA PRO A 91 6.98 -7.70 -11.82
C PRO A 91 8.30 -7.85 -11.04
N GLY A 92 8.35 -8.84 -10.15
CA GLY A 92 9.52 -9.11 -9.31
C GLY A 92 9.70 -8.18 -8.11
N GLN A 93 8.79 -7.23 -7.89
CA GLN A 93 8.76 -6.44 -6.66
C GLN A 93 7.74 -7.03 -5.69
N ARG A 94 8.18 -7.27 -4.47
CA ARG A 94 7.31 -7.71 -3.37
C ARG A 94 7.46 -6.75 -2.21
N VAL A 95 6.39 -6.55 -1.47
CA VAL A 95 6.50 -6.00 -0.11
C VAL A 95 7.20 -7.07 0.72
N VAL A 96 8.41 -6.78 1.17
CA VAL A 96 9.21 -7.69 2.01
C VAL A 96 9.20 -7.15 3.42
N GLN A 97 8.78 -7.97 4.36
CA GLN A 97 8.95 -7.71 5.78
C GLN A 97 10.12 -8.58 6.27
N ALA A 98 11.15 -7.93 6.79
CA ALA A 98 12.36 -8.62 7.23
C ALA A 98 12.91 -8.00 8.50
N GLY A 99 13.42 -8.84 9.39
CA GLY A 99 14.23 -8.38 10.50
C GLY A 99 15.54 -7.76 9.97
N ALA A 100 15.92 -6.62 10.54
CA ALA A 100 17.18 -5.98 10.23
C ALA A 100 18.04 -5.86 11.49
N ARG A 101 19.36 -6.06 11.33
CA ARG A 101 20.32 -5.84 12.40
C ARG A 101 20.89 -4.44 12.28
N VAL A 102 20.86 -3.68 13.37
CA VAL A 102 21.55 -2.40 13.45
C VAL A 102 23.05 -2.68 13.49
N LEU A 103 23.78 -2.17 12.51
CA LEU A 103 25.25 -2.26 12.45
C LEU A 103 25.91 -1.07 13.13
N ASP A 104 25.38 0.11 12.90
CA ASP A 104 25.95 1.35 13.39
C ASP A 104 24.88 2.44 13.52
N ILE A 105 25.09 3.34 14.47
CA ILE A 105 24.29 4.55 14.69
C ILE A 105 25.26 5.72 14.85
N GLU A 106 25.31 6.61 13.88
CA GLU A 106 26.12 7.81 13.91
C GLU A 106 25.24 9.04 14.09
N ARG A 107 25.53 9.84 15.11
CA ARG A 107 24.87 11.12 15.28
C ARG A 107 25.49 12.16 14.34
N VAL A 108 24.72 12.58 13.33
CA VAL A 108 25.18 13.54 12.32
C VAL A 108 24.97 14.97 12.77
N SER A 109 23.87 15.24 13.52
CA SER A 109 23.59 16.54 14.14
C SER A 109 22.82 16.35 15.45
N ALA A 110 22.37 17.43 16.06
CA ALA A 110 21.64 17.39 17.34
C ALA A 110 20.35 16.55 17.25
N ASP A 111 19.70 16.54 16.10
CA ASP A 111 18.38 15.96 15.82
C ASP A 111 18.37 14.94 14.67
N VAL A 112 19.55 14.64 14.07
CA VAL A 112 19.68 13.69 12.99
C VAL A 112 20.69 12.59 13.32
N ALA A 113 20.27 11.35 13.15
CA ALA A 113 21.14 10.18 13.24
C ALA A 113 21.12 9.39 11.93
N ARG A 114 22.28 8.91 11.51
CA ARG A 114 22.44 7.92 10.44
C ARG A 114 22.42 6.54 11.07
N VAL A 115 21.51 5.69 10.63
CA VAL A 115 21.39 4.29 11.07
C VAL A 115 21.75 3.37 9.93
N SER A 116 22.76 2.52 10.13
CA SER A 116 23.15 1.49 9.17
C SER A 116 22.50 0.17 9.54
N LEU A 117 21.71 -0.39 8.62
CA LEU A 117 20.97 -1.62 8.82
C LEU A 117 21.47 -2.72 7.90
N GLN A 118 21.57 -3.93 8.42
CA GLN A 118 21.84 -5.13 7.64
C GLN A 118 20.59 -5.99 7.57
N VAL A 119 20.09 -6.23 6.36
CA VAL A 119 19.02 -7.18 6.07
C VAL A 119 19.66 -8.51 5.63
N PRO A 120 19.23 -9.66 6.17
CA PRO A 120 19.77 -10.96 5.75
C PRO A 120 19.58 -11.19 4.24
N PRO A 121 20.59 -11.71 3.51
CA PRO A 121 20.46 -11.99 2.07
C PRO A 121 19.26 -12.92 1.74
N ALA A 122 18.96 -13.86 2.64
CA ALA A 122 17.82 -14.77 2.50
C ALA A 122 16.45 -14.09 2.49
N ALA A 123 16.35 -12.83 2.95
CA ALA A 123 15.11 -12.06 2.88
C ALA A 123 14.75 -11.61 1.46
N GLY A 124 15.68 -11.72 0.50
CA GLY A 124 15.45 -11.31 -0.89
C GLY A 124 15.12 -9.81 -1.02
N PHE A 125 15.62 -8.99 -0.08
CA PHE A 125 15.38 -7.55 -0.08
C PHE A 125 16.14 -6.89 -1.23
N SER A 126 15.40 -6.20 -2.08
CA SER A 126 15.94 -5.37 -3.14
C SER A 126 15.11 -4.10 -3.26
N PHE A 127 15.70 -3.01 -3.70
CA PHE A 127 14.99 -1.75 -3.86
C PHE A 127 15.41 -1.04 -5.15
N LYS A 128 14.53 -0.14 -5.59
CA LYS A 128 14.79 0.78 -6.71
C LYS A 128 14.65 2.22 -6.20
N ALA A 129 15.26 3.16 -6.91
CA ALA A 129 15.09 4.57 -6.60
C ALA A 129 13.61 4.96 -6.55
N GLY A 130 13.25 5.78 -5.58
CA GLY A 130 11.86 6.22 -5.36
C GLY A 130 11.02 5.31 -4.44
N GLN A 131 11.55 4.15 -4.04
CA GLN A 131 10.90 3.33 -3.01
C GLN A 131 11.23 3.83 -1.60
N TYR A 132 10.37 3.51 -0.67
CA TYR A 132 10.57 3.79 0.75
C TYR A 132 10.43 2.52 1.58
N VAL A 133 10.97 2.55 2.78
CA VAL A 133 10.84 1.49 3.78
C VAL A 133 10.10 2.02 4.99
N GLU A 134 9.32 1.16 5.62
CA GLU A 134 8.73 1.42 6.93
C GLU A 134 9.54 0.66 7.98
N VAL A 135 9.92 1.35 9.02
CA VAL A 135 10.62 0.76 10.18
C VAL A 135 9.62 0.67 11.33
N VAL A 136 9.44 -0.53 11.87
CA VAL A 136 8.51 -0.86 12.95
C VAL A 136 9.24 -1.45 14.15
#